data_ddcf07c5f0ae82c82001461800f44e01
#
_entry.id   ddcf07c5f0ae82c82001461800f44e01
#
_cell.length_a   1.000
_cell.length_b   1.000
_cell.length_c   1.000
_cell.angle_alpha   90.00
_cell.angle_beta   90.00
_cell.angle_gamma   90.00
#
_symmetry.space_group_name_H-M   'P 1'
#
loop_
_entity.id
_entity.type
_entity.pdbx_description
1 polymer ?
#
loop_
_entity_poly.entity_id
_entity_poly.type
_entity_poly.pdbx_seq_one_letter_code
_entity_poly.pdbx_strand_id
1 'polypeptide(L)'
;LDKNIRVLIVDDFSTMRRIVKNLLHDLGYVNTTEADDGKTAWTALQTGSFDLVVTDWNMPGMTGLDLLKNIRSDARLSSLKVLMVTAEAQREQIIEAAKAGVNGYIIKPFTAVTLKEKLDKIAQRSVGAPA
;
A
#
# COMPACT_ATOMS: atom_id res chain seq x y z
N LEU A 1 13.50 4.05 1.21
CA LEU A 1 13.01 3.31 2.37
C LEU A 1 14.03 2.29 2.83
N ASP A 2 14.12 2.08 4.14
CA ASP A 2 14.94 1.03 4.74
C ASP A 2 14.46 -0.33 4.26
N LYS A 3 15.38 -1.20 3.85
CA LYS A 3 15.04 -2.54 3.36
C LYS A 3 14.50 -3.46 4.45
N ASN A 4 14.65 -3.11 5.71
CA ASN A 4 14.13 -3.88 6.85
C ASN A 4 12.69 -3.55 7.20
N ILE A 5 12.06 -2.61 6.50
CA ILE A 5 10.67 -2.26 6.79
C ILE A 5 9.75 -3.47 6.61
N ARG A 6 8.67 -3.44 7.36
CA ARG A 6 7.63 -4.48 7.31
C ARG A 6 6.51 -4.01 6.40
N VAL A 7 6.22 -4.81 5.38
CA VAL A 7 5.24 -4.47 4.35
C VAL A 7 4.05 -5.41 4.43
N LEU A 8 2.86 -4.85 4.46
CA LEU A 8 1.62 -5.62 4.34
C LEU A 8 1.11 -5.49 2.90
N ILE A 9 0.94 -6.62 2.23
CA ILE A 9 0.44 -6.69 0.86
C ILE A 9 -1.00 -7.16 0.90
N VAL A 10 -1.91 -6.35 0.35
CA VAL A 10 -3.36 -6.60 0.42
C VAL A 10 -3.93 -6.68 -0.99
N ASP A 11 -4.42 -7.84 -1.38
CA ASP A 11 -5.10 -8.05 -2.66
C ASP A 11 -5.89 -9.35 -2.55
N ASP A 12 -7.13 -9.36 -3.02
CA ASP A 12 -7.96 -10.56 -2.99
C ASP A 12 -7.57 -11.58 -4.06
N PHE A 13 -6.73 -11.18 -5.01
CA PHE A 13 -6.25 -12.05 -6.08
C PHE A 13 -4.84 -12.57 -5.73
N SER A 14 -4.74 -13.87 -5.41
CA SER A 14 -3.50 -14.48 -4.91
C SER A 14 -2.33 -14.37 -5.89
N THR A 15 -2.61 -14.46 -7.19
CA THR A 15 -1.57 -14.33 -8.22
C THR A 15 -0.95 -12.93 -8.18
N MET A 16 -1.77 -11.90 -8.04
CA MET A 16 -1.27 -10.52 -7.97
C MET A 16 -0.51 -10.28 -6.67
N ARG A 17 -0.97 -10.82 -5.54
CA ARG A 17 -0.22 -10.72 -4.29
C ARG A 17 1.19 -11.31 -4.44
N ARG A 18 1.30 -12.45 -5.11
CA ARG A 18 2.59 -13.10 -5.36
C ARG A 18 3.48 -12.23 -6.24
N ILE A 19 2.92 -11.64 -7.29
CA ILE A 19 3.66 -10.76 -8.20
C ILE A 19 4.23 -9.58 -7.42
N VAL A 20 3.41 -8.89 -6.63
CA VAL A 20 3.84 -7.75 -5.83
C VAL A 20 4.91 -8.18 -4.81
N LYS A 21 4.69 -9.29 -4.13
CA LYS A 21 5.66 -9.85 -3.19
C LYS A 21 7.00 -10.10 -3.84
N ASN A 22 7.00 -10.77 -4.99
CA ASN A 22 8.25 -11.10 -5.70
C ASN A 22 8.98 -9.84 -6.15
N LEU A 23 8.26 -8.84 -6.65
CA LEU A 23 8.87 -7.57 -7.05
C LEU A 23 9.49 -6.84 -5.86
N LEU A 24 8.81 -6.82 -4.71
CA LEU A 24 9.35 -6.23 -3.49
C LEU A 24 10.62 -6.96 -3.04
N HIS A 25 10.60 -8.30 -3.05
CA HIS A 25 11.77 -9.10 -2.70
C HIS A 25 12.94 -8.82 -3.64
N ASP A 26 12.69 -8.71 -4.93
CA ASP A 26 13.73 -8.39 -5.91
C ASP A 26 14.36 -7.01 -5.64
N LEU A 27 13.58 -6.08 -5.11
CA LEU A 27 14.06 -4.76 -4.72
C LEU A 27 14.72 -4.75 -3.33
N GLY A 28 14.74 -5.88 -2.62
CA GLY A 28 15.38 -6.01 -1.32
C GLY A 28 14.44 -5.94 -0.12
N TYR A 29 13.13 -5.75 -0.33
CA TYR A 29 12.14 -5.70 0.75
C TYR A 29 11.60 -7.11 0.99
N VAL A 30 12.17 -7.80 1.98
CA VAL A 30 11.87 -9.22 2.21
C VAL A 30 10.94 -9.48 3.40
N ASN A 31 10.67 -8.47 4.22
CA ASN A 31 9.78 -8.61 5.37
C ASN A 31 8.35 -8.29 4.97
N THR A 32 7.71 -9.24 4.29
CA THR A 32 6.36 -9.05 3.76
C THR A 32 5.36 -9.98 4.43
N THR A 33 4.15 -9.49 4.64
CA THR A 33 2.99 -10.23 5.11
C THR A 33 1.86 -10.02 4.11
N GLU A 34 1.04 -11.03 3.90
CA GLU A 34 -0.06 -10.97 2.94
C GLU A 34 -1.41 -10.99 3.64
N ALA A 35 -2.37 -10.25 3.08
CA ALA A 35 -3.77 -10.29 3.47
C ALA A 35 -4.62 -10.38 2.20
N ASP A 36 -5.68 -11.16 2.24
CA ASP A 36 -6.51 -11.43 1.07
C ASP A 36 -7.74 -10.52 0.96
N ASP A 37 -8.00 -9.69 1.95
CA ASP A 37 -9.06 -8.69 1.90
C ASP A 37 -8.80 -7.57 2.91
N GLY A 38 -9.65 -6.54 2.87
CA GLY A 38 -9.49 -5.37 3.74
C GLY A 38 -9.70 -5.69 5.21
N LYS A 39 -10.60 -6.61 5.52
CA LYS A 39 -10.88 -6.99 6.90
C LYS A 39 -9.69 -7.72 7.53
N THR A 40 -9.13 -8.69 6.81
CA THR A 40 -7.93 -9.41 7.25
C THR A 40 -6.76 -8.46 7.40
N ALA A 41 -6.60 -7.53 6.46
CA ALA A 41 -5.57 -6.49 6.52
C ALA A 41 -5.75 -5.62 7.76
N TRP A 42 -6.97 -5.19 8.04
CA TRP A 42 -7.25 -4.36 9.22
C TRP A 42 -6.89 -5.09 10.51
N THR A 43 -7.25 -6.37 10.61
CA THR A 43 -6.87 -7.20 11.76
C THR A 43 -5.35 -7.29 11.92
N ALA A 44 -4.63 -7.51 10.82
CA ALA A 44 -3.17 -7.56 10.84
C ALA A 44 -2.57 -6.24 11.35
N LEU A 45 -3.12 -5.11 10.91
CA LEU A 45 -2.65 -3.78 11.34
C LEU A 45 -2.92 -3.51 12.81
N GLN A 46 -3.98 -4.09 13.36
CA GLN A 46 -4.30 -3.93 14.79
C GLN A 46 -3.38 -4.76 15.69
N THR A 47 -2.86 -5.88 15.20
CA THR A 47 -2.11 -6.84 16.01
C THR A 47 -0.61 -6.85 15.72
N GLY A 48 -0.18 -6.28 14.59
CA GLY A 48 1.22 -6.25 14.19
C GLY A 48 1.75 -4.84 14.01
N SER A 49 3.02 -4.76 13.63
CA SER A 49 3.69 -3.49 13.30
C SER A 49 4.07 -3.50 11.84
N PHE A 50 3.64 -2.50 11.09
CA PHE A 50 3.97 -2.35 9.67
C PHE A 50 4.40 -0.93 9.38
N ASP A 51 5.23 -0.79 8.35
CA ASP A 51 5.76 0.51 7.92
C ASP A 51 5.16 0.96 6.60
N LEU A 52 4.65 0.00 5.81
CA LEU A 52 4.08 0.25 4.50
C LEU A 52 2.94 -0.74 4.25
N VAL A 53 1.84 -0.24 3.69
CA VAL A 53 0.75 -1.07 3.15
C VAL A 53 0.73 -0.89 1.64
N VAL A 54 0.75 -2.00 0.91
CA VAL A 54 0.55 -2.04 -0.54
C VAL A 54 -0.79 -2.72 -0.79
N THR A 55 -1.79 -1.98 -1.24
CA THR A 55 -3.16 -2.50 -1.34
C THR A 55 -3.79 -2.25 -2.70
N ASP A 56 -4.59 -3.21 -3.17
CA ASP A 56 -5.51 -2.96 -4.28
C ASP A 56 -6.70 -2.13 -3.78
N TRP A 57 -7.41 -1.52 -4.71
CA TRP A 57 -8.67 -0.80 -4.44
C TRP A 57 -9.85 -1.75 -4.40
N ASN A 58 -10.01 -2.56 -5.46
CA ASN A 58 -11.20 -3.40 -5.62
C ASN A 58 -11.06 -4.71 -4.88
N MET A 59 -11.68 -4.78 -3.72
CA MET A 59 -11.75 -5.97 -2.89
C MET A 59 -13.17 -6.10 -2.33
N PRO A 60 -13.69 -7.31 -2.19
CA PRO A 60 -15.05 -7.48 -1.63
C PRO A 60 -15.08 -7.00 -0.17
N GLY A 61 -16.24 -6.45 0.21
CA GLY A 61 -16.40 -5.89 1.55
C GLY A 61 -15.67 -4.58 1.71
N MET A 62 -14.62 -4.54 2.50
CA MET A 62 -13.80 -3.34 2.71
C MET A 62 -12.89 -3.13 1.51
N THR A 63 -13.06 -2.03 0.78
CA THR A 63 -12.20 -1.67 -0.35
C THR A 63 -10.85 -1.14 0.14
N GLY A 64 -9.88 -1.02 -0.79
CA GLY A 64 -8.61 -0.38 -0.48
C GLY A 64 -8.76 1.06 -0.03
N LEU A 65 -9.72 1.79 -0.59
CA LEU A 65 -10.03 3.16 -0.15
C LEU A 65 -10.59 3.17 1.27
N ASP A 66 -11.50 2.25 1.59
CA ASP A 66 -12.03 2.10 2.95
C ASP A 66 -10.91 1.80 3.94
N LEU A 67 -10.00 0.90 3.58
CA LEU A 67 -8.86 0.55 4.40
C LEU A 67 -7.98 1.78 4.65
N LEU A 68 -7.69 2.55 3.60
CA LEU A 68 -6.91 3.79 3.71
C LEU A 68 -7.57 4.79 4.65
N LYS A 69 -8.88 5.00 4.50
CA LYS A 69 -9.62 5.92 5.38
C LYS A 69 -9.59 5.46 6.83
N ASN A 70 -9.72 4.17 7.07
CA ASN A 70 -9.63 3.59 8.42
C ASN A 70 -8.23 3.80 9.00
N ILE A 71 -7.19 3.60 8.22
CA ILE A 71 -5.80 3.83 8.64
C ILE A 71 -5.61 5.29 9.04
N ARG A 72 -6.05 6.22 8.23
CA ARG A 72 -5.87 7.66 8.51
C ARG A 72 -6.69 8.14 9.71
N SER A 73 -7.79 7.44 10.02
CA SER A 73 -8.64 7.77 11.16
C SER A 73 -8.18 7.15 12.47
N ASP A 74 -7.26 6.21 12.43
CA ASP A 74 -6.74 5.54 13.62
C ASP A 74 -5.53 6.30 14.15
N ALA A 75 -5.56 6.70 15.43
CA ALA A 75 -4.49 7.51 16.01
C ALA A 75 -3.13 6.83 15.94
N ARG A 76 -3.08 5.51 16.06
CA ARG A 76 -1.84 4.74 16.04
C ARG A 76 -1.30 4.55 14.62
N LEU A 77 -2.18 4.51 13.61
CA LEU A 77 -1.84 4.18 12.23
C LEU A 77 -1.87 5.37 11.28
N SER A 78 -2.24 6.55 11.74
CA SER A 78 -2.56 7.70 10.90
C SER A 78 -1.41 8.12 9.97
N SER A 79 -0.16 7.86 10.35
CA SER A 79 1.01 8.21 9.54
C SER A 79 1.59 7.04 8.75
N LEU A 80 0.95 5.87 8.80
CA LEU A 80 1.39 4.69 8.07
C LEU A 80 1.40 4.98 6.56
N LYS A 81 2.44 4.56 5.87
CA LYS A 81 2.55 4.76 4.44
C LYS A 81 1.68 3.77 3.70
N VAL A 82 0.92 4.27 2.73
CA VAL A 82 0.00 3.46 1.92
C VAL A 82 0.28 3.69 0.44
N LEU A 83 0.53 2.61 -0.28
CA LEU A 83 0.69 2.59 -1.73
C LEU A 83 -0.48 1.82 -2.32
N MET A 84 -1.26 2.48 -3.18
CA MET A 84 -2.36 1.84 -3.90
C MET A 84 -1.83 1.23 -5.20
N VAL A 85 -2.11 -0.05 -5.43
CA VAL A 85 -1.71 -0.76 -6.67
C VAL A 85 -2.96 -1.40 -7.24
N THR A 86 -3.50 -0.82 -8.32
CA THR A 86 -4.83 -1.18 -8.78
C THR A 86 -5.00 -0.99 -10.28
N ALA A 87 -6.01 -1.65 -10.87
CA ALA A 87 -6.41 -1.44 -12.24
C ALA A 87 -7.26 -0.16 -12.42
N GLU A 88 -7.67 0.48 -11.32
CA GLU A 88 -8.50 1.67 -11.37
C GLU A 88 -7.68 2.88 -11.83
N ALA A 89 -7.95 3.34 -13.06
CA ALA A 89 -7.19 4.41 -13.71
C ALA A 89 -8.01 5.68 -13.91
N GLN A 90 -9.26 5.73 -13.44
CA GLN A 90 -10.10 6.89 -13.62
C GLN A 90 -9.64 8.03 -12.74
N ARG A 91 -9.66 9.23 -13.31
CA ARG A 91 -9.17 10.44 -12.64
C ARG A 91 -9.86 10.67 -11.29
N GLU A 92 -11.18 10.47 -11.25
CA GLU A 92 -11.97 10.70 -10.03
C GLU A 92 -11.51 9.81 -8.88
N GLN A 93 -11.17 8.56 -9.18
CA GLN A 93 -10.70 7.60 -8.18
C GLN A 93 -9.30 7.95 -7.69
N ILE A 94 -8.41 8.33 -8.61
CA ILE A 94 -7.06 8.76 -8.24
C ILE A 94 -7.13 10.00 -7.33
N ILE A 95 -7.99 10.96 -7.66
CA ILE A 95 -8.19 12.16 -6.85
C ILE A 95 -8.77 11.79 -5.48
N GLU A 96 -9.72 10.88 -5.45
CA GLU A 96 -10.34 10.43 -4.20
C GLU A 96 -9.30 9.79 -3.26
N ALA A 97 -8.44 8.94 -3.80
CA ALA A 97 -7.35 8.34 -3.03
C ALA A 97 -6.37 9.39 -2.52
N ALA A 98 -6.03 10.36 -3.35
CA ALA A 98 -5.14 11.45 -2.97
C ALA A 98 -5.74 12.26 -1.82
N LYS A 99 -7.02 12.59 -1.89
CA LYS A 99 -7.73 13.32 -0.82
C LYS A 99 -7.80 12.51 0.46
N ALA A 100 -7.87 11.19 0.37
CA ALA A 100 -7.89 10.30 1.52
C ALA A 100 -6.49 10.11 2.15
N GLY A 101 -5.45 10.63 1.53
CA GLY A 101 -4.10 10.60 2.08
C GLY A 101 -3.23 9.45 1.64
N VAL A 102 -3.45 8.91 0.41
CA VAL A 102 -2.56 7.88 -0.14
C VAL A 102 -1.17 8.47 -0.39
N ASN A 103 -0.13 7.68 -0.16
CA ASN A 103 1.26 8.12 -0.36
C ASN A 103 1.74 7.89 -1.79
N GLY A 104 1.15 6.96 -2.51
CA GLY A 104 1.47 6.68 -3.90
C GLY A 104 0.38 5.86 -4.56
N TYR A 105 0.35 5.90 -5.90
CA TYR A 105 -0.68 5.22 -6.69
C TYR A 105 -0.02 4.61 -7.93
N ILE A 106 -0.21 3.32 -8.14
CA ILE A 106 0.31 2.60 -9.30
C ILE A 106 -0.85 1.93 -10.02
N ILE A 107 -0.89 2.09 -11.34
CA ILE A 107 -1.90 1.46 -12.21
C ILE A 107 -1.32 0.17 -12.77
N LYS A 108 -2.06 -0.92 -12.64
CA LYS A 108 -1.71 -2.23 -13.22
C LYS A 108 -1.96 -2.23 -14.72
N PRO A 109 -1.14 -2.90 -15.54
CA PRO A 109 0.09 -3.59 -15.16
C PRO A 109 1.25 -2.62 -14.97
N PHE A 110 2.23 -2.98 -14.17
CA PHE A 110 3.38 -2.14 -13.88
C PHE A 110 4.67 -2.97 -13.84
N THR A 111 5.81 -2.27 -13.83
CA THR A 111 7.13 -2.90 -13.80
C THR A 111 7.82 -2.69 -12.46
N ALA A 112 8.91 -3.44 -12.23
CA ALA A 112 9.74 -3.24 -11.05
C ALA A 112 10.31 -1.81 -10.99
N VAL A 113 10.62 -1.22 -12.14
CA VAL A 113 11.12 0.16 -12.21
C VAL A 113 10.09 1.14 -11.68
N THR A 114 8.83 1.00 -12.10
CA THR A 114 7.73 1.85 -11.63
C THR A 114 7.54 1.70 -10.12
N LEU A 115 7.55 0.48 -9.62
CA LEU A 115 7.41 0.21 -8.19
C LEU A 115 8.54 0.87 -7.40
N LYS A 116 9.79 0.71 -7.86
CA LYS A 116 10.95 1.33 -7.22
C LYS A 116 10.84 2.85 -7.18
N GLU A 117 10.45 3.46 -8.30
CA GLU A 117 10.28 4.92 -8.38
C GLU A 117 9.25 5.42 -7.37
N LYS A 118 8.13 4.72 -7.22
CA LYS A 118 7.09 5.11 -6.26
C LYS A 118 7.55 4.95 -4.82
N LEU A 119 8.27 3.87 -4.52
CA LEU A 119 8.84 3.66 -3.19
C LEU A 119 9.87 4.74 -2.85
N ASP A 120 10.70 5.12 -3.81
CA ASP A 120 11.69 6.18 -3.62
C ASP A 120 11.00 7.52 -3.34
N LYS A 121 9.92 7.83 -4.04
CA LYS A 121 9.15 9.06 -3.81
C LYS A 121 8.49 9.07 -2.43
N ILE A 122 7.97 7.95 -2.00
CA ILE A 122 7.39 7.82 -0.66
C ILE A 122 8.45 8.09 0.40
N ALA A 123 9.65 7.55 0.22
CA ALA A 123 10.77 7.76 1.12
C ALA A 123 11.16 9.25 1.19
N GLN A 124 11.26 9.91 0.05
CA GLN A 124 11.62 11.33 -0.02
C GLN A 124 10.60 12.21 0.72
N ARG A 125 9.31 11.94 0.51
CA ARG A 125 8.25 12.69 1.20
C ARG A 125 8.30 12.49 2.70
N SER A 126 8.73 11.32 3.14
CA SER A 126 8.83 11.02 4.57
C SER A 126 10.00 11.74 5.22
N VAL A 127 11.11 11.87 4.50
CA VAL A 127 12.36 12.41 5.06
C VAL A 127 12.38 13.93 5.06
N GLY A 128 11.88 14.55 4.01
CA GLY A 128 12.02 15.99 3.82
C GLY A 128 10.73 16.78 3.85
N ALA A 129 9.58 16.11 4.01
CA ALA A 129 8.30 16.76 3.86
C ALA A 129 8.07 17.76 4.98
N PRO A 130 7.83 19.03 4.67
CA PRO A 130 7.30 19.93 5.68
C PRO A 130 5.96 19.40 6.16
N ALA A 131 5.71 19.59 7.39
CA ALA A 131 4.46 19.17 7.99
C ALA A 131 3.26 19.79 7.25
#